data_ff92bd125f932e16784b8363e21f3443
#
_entry.id   ff92bd125f932e16784b8363e21f3443
#
_cell.length_a   1.000
_cell.length_b   1.000
_cell.length_c   1.000
_cell.angle_alpha   90.00
_cell.angle_beta   90.00
_cell.angle_gamma   90.00
#
_symmetry.space_group_name_H-M   'P 1'
#
loop_
_entity.id
_entity.type
_entity.pdbx_description
1 polymer ?
#
loop_
_entity_poly.entity_id
_entity_poly.type
_entity_poly.pdbx_seq_one_letter_code
_entity_poly.pdbx_strand_id
1 'polypeptide(L)'
;MRIINILCLLAAALFTGACKQGETAVDRATREGILIMGNTSEPKGLDPHIVSGVLESNIIRALFEGLVVGHPSKDGVALPGVAEKWHPTDPQKPDEWVFELRKDARWSDGTPLTAEDFLFSFRRILSPSLASDYSFMLYYIRDAEPYHKSQRSYLTCRNDESFPVEWETLKKVDFGPNEKG
;
A
#
# COMPACT_ATOMS: atom_id res chain seq x y z
N MET A 1 -15.64 68.70 -20.51
CA MET A 1 -14.95 67.98 -19.36
C MET A 1 -15.87 67.09 -18.53
N ARG A 2 -17.08 67.48 -18.14
CA ARG A 2 -17.99 66.68 -17.31
C ARG A 2 -18.48 65.37 -17.97
N ILE A 3 -18.75 65.38 -19.30
CA ILE A 3 -19.25 64.18 -20.02
C ILE A 3 -18.18 63.11 -20.16
N ILE A 4 -16.92 63.53 -20.40
CA ILE A 4 -15.78 62.57 -20.50
C ILE A 4 -15.56 61.86 -19.17
N ASN A 5 -15.66 62.55 -18.04
CA ASN A 5 -15.51 61.94 -16.72
C ASN A 5 -16.63 60.92 -16.40
N ILE A 6 -17.86 61.18 -16.84
CA ILE A 6 -18.98 60.25 -16.68
C ILE A 6 -18.79 58.99 -17.54
N LEU A 7 -18.29 59.15 -18.77
CA LEU A 7 -18.01 58.03 -19.66
C LEU A 7 -16.87 57.14 -19.13
N CYS A 8 -15.81 57.74 -18.56
CA CYS A 8 -14.73 56.97 -17.90
C CYS A 8 -15.18 56.23 -16.67
N LEU A 9 -16.08 56.82 -15.85
CA LEU A 9 -16.64 56.14 -14.67
C LEU A 9 -17.56 54.98 -15.06
N LEU A 10 -18.35 55.12 -16.10
CA LEU A 10 -19.19 54.03 -16.64
C LEU A 10 -18.34 52.89 -17.24
N ALA A 11 -17.26 53.22 -17.96
CA ALA A 11 -16.33 52.22 -18.47
C ALA A 11 -15.61 51.47 -17.36
N ALA A 12 -15.17 52.14 -16.28
CA ALA A 12 -14.55 51.50 -15.12
C ALA A 12 -15.51 50.56 -14.36
N ALA A 13 -16.80 50.93 -14.29
CA ALA A 13 -17.80 50.06 -13.64
C ALA A 13 -18.12 48.79 -14.44
N LEU A 14 -17.93 48.81 -15.78
CA LEU A 14 -18.11 47.61 -16.59
C LEU A 14 -16.95 46.58 -16.47
N PHE A 15 -15.76 47.01 -16.05
CA PHE A 15 -14.61 46.15 -15.87
C PHE A 15 -14.57 45.44 -14.50
N THR A 16 -15.34 45.89 -13.51
CA THR A 16 -15.35 45.26 -12.18
C THR A 16 -16.25 44.04 -12.08
N GLY A 17 -17.02 43.70 -13.12
CA GLY A 17 -17.94 42.56 -13.12
C GLY A 17 -17.36 41.26 -13.67
N ALA A 18 -16.10 41.23 -14.15
CA ALA A 18 -15.60 40.16 -15.01
C ALA A 18 -14.90 38.98 -14.33
N CYS A 19 -14.76 38.95 -13.01
CA CYS A 19 -14.15 37.81 -12.31
C CYS A 19 -15.10 37.21 -11.29
N LYS A 20 -16.21 36.63 -11.72
CA LYS A 20 -16.78 35.50 -10.96
C LYS A 20 -15.86 34.31 -11.23
N GLN A 21 -14.88 34.10 -10.38
CA GLN A 21 -14.21 32.79 -10.30
C GLN A 21 -15.28 31.76 -10.03
N GLY A 22 -15.60 30.95 -11.05
CA GLY A 22 -16.46 29.80 -10.85
C GLY A 22 -15.85 28.89 -9.78
N GLU A 23 -16.69 28.20 -9.04
CA GLU A 23 -16.26 27.19 -8.07
C GLU A 23 -15.24 26.23 -8.70
N THR A 24 -14.08 26.09 -8.09
CA THR A 24 -13.06 25.14 -8.57
C THR A 24 -13.47 23.70 -8.31
N ALA A 25 -12.85 22.75 -9.02
CA ALA A 25 -13.05 21.33 -8.77
C ALA A 25 -12.68 20.96 -7.31
N VAL A 26 -11.66 21.61 -6.74
CA VAL A 26 -11.22 21.42 -5.35
C VAL A 26 -12.27 21.94 -4.36
N ASP A 27 -12.85 23.13 -4.60
CA ASP A 27 -13.89 23.68 -3.71
C ASP A 27 -15.12 22.76 -3.67
N ARG A 28 -15.53 22.25 -4.83
CA ARG A 28 -16.64 21.30 -4.94
C ARG A 28 -16.32 20.00 -4.21
N ALA A 29 -15.17 19.41 -4.45
CA ALA A 29 -14.74 18.17 -3.82
C ALA A 29 -14.67 18.33 -2.29
N THR A 30 -14.14 19.46 -1.80
CA THR A 30 -14.07 19.78 -0.36
C THR A 30 -15.47 19.81 0.26
N ARG A 31 -16.45 20.44 -0.41
CA ARG A 31 -17.83 20.49 0.05
C ARG A 31 -18.49 19.09 0.08
N GLU A 32 -18.12 18.24 -0.88
CA GLU A 32 -18.64 16.87 -1.02
C GLU A 32 -17.87 15.85 -0.18
N GLY A 33 -16.87 16.26 0.60
CA GLY A 33 -16.04 15.38 1.42
C GLY A 33 -15.11 14.48 0.59
N ILE A 34 -14.76 14.92 -0.62
CA ILE A 34 -13.89 14.20 -1.56
C ILE A 34 -12.49 14.79 -1.49
N LEU A 35 -11.49 13.96 -1.24
CA LEU A 35 -10.08 14.32 -1.36
C LEU A 35 -9.60 14.10 -2.80
N ILE A 36 -9.23 15.19 -3.49
CA ILE A 36 -8.58 15.10 -4.81
C ILE A 36 -7.08 14.96 -4.60
N MET A 37 -6.51 13.84 -5.01
CA MET A 37 -5.08 13.60 -5.00
C MET A 37 -4.53 13.64 -6.43
N GLY A 38 -3.51 14.47 -6.66
CA GLY A 38 -2.78 14.50 -7.94
C GLY A 38 -1.71 13.41 -7.96
N ASN A 39 -1.73 12.56 -8.99
CA ASN A 39 -0.61 11.69 -9.32
C ASN A 39 0.02 12.22 -10.63
N THR A 40 1.33 12.45 -10.65
CA THR A 40 2.00 13.20 -11.72
C THR A 40 1.84 12.55 -13.11
N SER A 41 1.68 11.23 -13.16
CA SER A 41 1.38 10.48 -14.37
C SER A 41 0.64 9.17 -14.04
N GLU A 42 0.25 8.44 -15.08
CA GLU A 42 -0.38 7.12 -14.93
C GLU A 42 0.61 6.12 -14.31
N PRO A 43 0.15 5.25 -13.39
CA PRO A 43 0.96 4.16 -12.84
C PRO A 43 1.22 3.09 -13.93
N LYS A 44 2.38 2.47 -13.89
CA LYS A 44 2.72 1.34 -14.78
C LYS A 44 1.94 0.06 -14.45
N GLY A 45 1.42 -0.02 -13.24
CA GLY A 45 0.63 -1.14 -12.72
C GLY A 45 0.28 -0.91 -11.26
N LEU A 46 -0.51 -1.79 -10.68
CA LEU A 46 -0.93 -1.72 -9.28
C LEU A 46 -0.62 -3.01 -8.51
N ASP A 47 0.22 -3.88 -9.06
CA ASP A 47 0.70 -5.06 -8.35
C ASP A 47 1.79 -4.66 -7.34
N PRO A 48 1.53 -4.74 -6.01
CA PRO A 48 2.46 -4.28 -4.99
C PRO A 48 3.77 -5.08 -4.95
N HIS A 49 3.81 -6.26 -5.57
CA HIS A 49 4.99 -7.11 -5.58
C HIS A 49 5.91 -6.86 -6.79
N ILE A 50 5.47 -6.11 -7.80
CA ILE A 50 6.22 -5.89 -9.05
C ILE A 50 6.65 -4.44 -9.19
N VAL A 51 5.75 -3.51 -8.86
CA VAL A 51 6.00 -2.09 -9.13
C VAL A 51 6.95 -1.49 -8.09
N SER A 52 7.79 -0.56 -8.55
CA SER A 52 8.85 0.06 -7.75
C SER A 52 8.80 1.60 -7.76
N GLY A 53 7.81 2.20 -8.44
CA GLY A 53 7.70 3.65 -8.60
C GLY A 53 6.96 4.35 -7.46
N VAL A 54 7.26 5.64 -7.28
CA VAL A 54 6.56 6.50 -6.30
C VAL A 54 5.09 6.69 -6.67
N LEU A 55 4.79 6.77 -7.97
CA LEU A 55 3.42 6.97 -8.48
C LEU A 55 2.52 5.80 -8.12
N GLU A 56 3.02 4.59 -8.29
CA GLU A 56 2.36 3.35 -7.92
C GLU A 56 2.22 3.24 -6.40
N SER A 57 3.29 3.56 -5.67
CA SER A 57 3.32 3.51 -4.20
C SER A 57 2.26 4.40 -3.56
N ASN A 58 2.01 5.60 -4.12
CA ASN A 58 0.96 6.50 -3.63
C ASN A 58 -0.43 5.88 -3.69
N ILE A 59 -0.74 5.16 -4.77
CA ILE A 59 -2.03 4.49 -4.95
C ILE A 59 -2.09 3.23 -4.10
N ILE A 60 -1.03 2.40 -4.13
CA ILE A 60 -0.98 1.14 -3.39
C ILE A 60 -1.14 1.36 -1.88
N ARG A 61 -0.49 2.40 -1.33
CA ARG A 61 -0.64 2.76 0.09
C ARG A 61 -2.06 3.21 0.47
N ALA A 62 -2.84 3.68 -0.48
CA ALA A 62 -4.25 4.01 -0.24
C ALA A 62 -5.18 2.78 -0.37
N LEU A 63 -4.75 1.73 -1.07
CA LEU A 63 -5.53 0.52 -1.30
C LEU A 63 -5.23 -0.60 -0.31
N PHE A 64 -3.99 -0.68 0.19
CA PHE A 64 -3.51 -1.79 1.01
C PHE A 64 -3.03 -1.32 2.39
N GLU A 65 -3.27 -2.14 3.39
CA GLU A 65 -2.76 -1.98 4.74
C GLU A 65 -1.81 -3.12 5.08
N GLY A 66 -0.66 -2.80 5.67
CA GLY A 66 0.30 -3.82 6.12
C GLY A 66 0.00 -4.35 7.52
N LEU A 67 0.84 -5.28 8.01
CA LEU A 67 0.80 -5.72 9.41
C LEU A 67 0.87 -4.52 10.37
N VAL A 68 1.77 -3.59 10.08
CA VAL A 68 1.94 -2.33 10.79
C VAL A 68 1.98 -1.18 9.79
N VAL A 69 1.67 0.03 10.25
CA VAL A 69 1.76 1.26 9.46
C VAL A 69 2.77 2.22 10.09
N GLY A 70 3.49 2.97 9.28
CA GLY A 70 4.40 4.00 9.76
C GLY A 70 3.67 5.16 10.40
N HIS A 71 4.19 5.71 11.49
CA HIS A 71 3.63 6.92 12.09
C HIS A 71 3.79 8.11 11.12
N PRO A 72 2.74 8.94 10.91
CA PRO A 72 2.77 9.97 9.86
C PRO A 72 3.77 11.11 10.09
N SER A 73 4.27 11.28 11.31
CA SER A 73 5.17 12.38 11.68
C SER A 73 6.36 11.97 12.54
N LYS A 74 6.56 10.68 12.78
CA LYS A 74 7.69 10.17 13.60
C LYS A 74 8.34 9.00 12.88
N ASP A 75 9.55 9.20 12.39
CA ASP A 75 10.31 8.15 11.72
C ASP A 75 10.63 6.99 12.68
N GLY A 76 10.60 5.77 12.15
CA GLY A 76 10.91 4.56 12.90
C GLY A 76 9.85 4.12 13.92
N VAL A 77 8.72 4.82 14.02
CA VAL A 77 7.62 4.45 14.91
C VAL A 77 6.55 3.70 14.12
N ALA A 78 6.27 2.45 14.51
CA ALA A 78 5.21 1.64 13.96
C ALA A 78 3.90 1.83 14.76
N LEU A 79 2.78 1.91 14.03
CA LEU A 79 1.42 1.90 14.57
C LEU A 79 0.72 0.61 14.16
N PRO A 80 -0.32 0.18 14.89
CA PRO A 80 -1.17 -0.92 14.46
C PRO A 80 -1.71 -0.72 13.05
N GLY A 81 -1.61 -1.76 12.24
CA GLY A 81 -2.26 -1.93 10.96
C GLY A 81 -3.24 -3.09 11.04
N VAL A 82 -3.08 -4.10 10.16
CA VAL A 82 -3.84 -5.35 10.26
C VAL A 82 -3.51 -6.11 11.54
N ALA A 83 -2.27 -6.01 12.03
CA ALA A 83 -1.92 -6.50 13.36
C ALA A 83 -2.28 -5.44 14.43
N GLU A 84 -3.05 -5.85 15.44
CA GLU A 84 -3.37 -4.98 16.59
C GLU A 84 -2.22 -4.91 17.59
N LYS A 85 -1.39 -5.97 17.67
CA LYS A 85 -0.23 -6.08 18.56
C LYS A 85 0.85 -6.91 17.90
N TRP A 86 2.09 -6.69 18.35
CA TRP A 86 3.24 -7.52 17.98
C TRP A 86 4.25 -7.53 19.12
N HIS A 87 4.93 -8.64 19.30
CA HIS A 87 5.95 -8.82 20.32
C HIS A 87 6.93 -9.93 19.92
N PRO A 88 8.16 -9.93 20.42
CA PRO A 88 9.05 -11.08 20.24
C PRO A 88 8.47 -12.31 20.95
N THR A 89 8.69 -13.49 20.39
CA THR A 89 8.29 -14.78 20.99
C THR A 89 8.95 -14.98 22.35
N ASP A 90 10.23 -14.62 22.43
CA ASP A 90 11.04 -14.59 23.65
C ASP A 90 11.76 -13.25 23.72
N PRO A 91 11.60 -12.44 24.77
CA PRO A 91 12.31 -11.16 24.92
C PRO A 91 13.85 -11.28 24.82
N GLN A 92 14.41 -12.48 25.07
CA GLN A 92 15.84 -12.76 24.95
C GLN A 92 16.25 -13.22 23.54
N LYS A 93 15.28 -13.45 22.65
CA LYS A 93 15.46 -13.85 21.24
C LYS A 93 14.65 -12.94 20.33
N PRO A 94 15.11 -11.70 20.12
CA PRO A 94 14.34 -10.67 19.37
C PRO A 94 14.29 -10.91 17.85
N ASP A 95 14.69 -12.07 17.37
CA ASP A 95 14.68 -12.50 15.98
C ASP A 95 13.40 -13.25 15.56
N GLU A 96 12.56 -13.62 16.55
CA GLU A 96 11.26 -14.26 16.31
C GLU A 96 10.13 -13.38 16.83
N TRP A 97 9.18 -13.05 15.96
CA TRP A 97 8.08 -12.13 16.26
C TRP A 97 6.72 -12.76 16.05
N VAL A 98 5.79 -12.45 16.95
CA VAL A 98 4.37 -12.77 16.81
C VAL A 98 3.60 -11.51 16.48
N PHE A 99 2.71 -11.60 15.49
CA PHE A 99 1.77 -10.56 15.12
C PHE A 99 0.35 -11.04 15.37
N GLU A 100 -0.37 -10.40 16.29
CA GLU A 100 -1.76 -10.69 16.57
C GLU A 100 -2.65 -9.91 15.60
N LEU A 101 -3.30 -10.61 14.67
CA LEU A 101 -4.14 -9.97 13.66
C LEU A 101 -5.49 -9.57 14.26
N ARG A 102 -6.01 -8.43 13.81
CA ARG A 102 -7.37 -7.99 14.15
C ARG A 102 -8.39 -9.00 13.63
N LYS A 103 -9.36 -9.37 14.48
CA LYS A 103 -10.40 -10.35 14.14
C LYS A 103 -11.42 -9.83 13.11
N ASP A 104 -11.52 -8.51 12.96
CA ASP A 104 -12.41 -7.82 12.04
C ASP A 104 -11.75 -7.45 10.72
N ALA A 105 -10.46 -7.76 10.53
CA ALA A 105 -9.75 -7.49 9.29
C ALA A 105 -10.37 -8.27 8.11
N ARG A 106 -10.68 -7.55 7.03
CA ARG A 106 -11.35 -8.10 5.85
C ARG A 106 -10.79 -7.51 4.58
N TRP A 107 -10.88 -8.28 3.52
CA TRP A 107 -10.71 -7.80 2.17
C TRP A 107 -11.90 -6.93 1.72
N SER A 108 -11.74 -6.19 0.64
CA SER A 108 -12.79 -5.30 0.10
C SER A 108 -14.05 -6.04 -0.35
N ASP A 109 -13.97 -7.33 -0.62
CA ASP A 109 -15.11 -8.21 -0.93
C ASP A 109 -15.81 -8.76 0.32
N GLY A 110 -15.31 -8.42 1.52
CA GLY A 110 -15.85 -8.87 2.80
C GLY A 110 -15.28 -10.19 3.31
N THR A 111 -14.41 -10.88 2.58
CA THR A 111 -13.77 -12.11 3.07
C THR A 111 -12.80 -11.81 4.23
N PRO A 112 -12.69 -12.70 5.23
CA PRO A 112 -11.75 -12.50 6.32
C PRO A 112 -10.31 -12.46 5.81
N LEU A 113 -9.51 -11.55 6.36
CA LEU A 113 -8.08 -11.51 6.13
C LEU A 113 -7.38 -12.34 7.23
N THR A 114 -6.48 -13.23 6.81
CA THR A 114 -5.84 -14.22 7.67
C THR A 114 -4.31 -14.19 7.57
N ALA A 115 -3.62 -14.94 8.42
CA ALA A 115 -2.17 -15.10 8.33
C ALA A 115 -1.71 -15.75 7.02
N GLU A 116 -2.56 -16.57 6.40
CA GLU A 116 -2.27 -17.22 5.11
C GLU A 116 -2.12 -16.21 3.97
N ASP A 117 -2.86 -15.11 4.01
CA ASP A 117 -2.74 -14.03 3.03
C ASP A 117 -1.37 -13.36 3.08
N PHE A 118 -0.82 -13.17 4.29
CA PHE A 118 0.55 -12.67 4.45
C PHE A 118 1.59 -13.68 3.99
N LEU A 119 1.40 -14.96 4.31
CA LEU A 119 2.29 -16.02 3.86
C LEU A 119 2.30 -16.12 2.33
N PHE A 120 1.12 -16.04 1.71
CA PHE A 120 1.01 -15.97 0.24
C PHE A 120 1.78 -14.79 -0.32
N SER A 121 1.58 -13.59 0.24
CA SER A 121 2.26 -12.36 -0.19
C SER A 121 3.78 -12.47 -0.10
N PHE A 122 4.32 -12.96 1.03
CA PHE A 122 5.75 -13.12 1.20
C PHE A 122 6.35 -14.15 0.23
N ARG A 123 5.66 -15.26 0.01
CA ARG A 123 6.09 -16.25 -0.97
C ARG A 123 6.07 -15.73 -2.37
N ARG A 124 5.02 -15.00 -2.74
CA ARG A 124 4.88 -14.45 -4.08
C ARG A 124 5.98 -13.44 -4.39
N ILE A 125 6.21 -12.45 -3.51
CA ILE A 125 7.25 -11.43 -3.74
C ILE A 125 8.66 -12.03 -3.76
N LEU A 126 8.91 -13.10 -2.99
CA LEU A 126 10.19 -13.81 -2.94
C LEU A 126 10.31 -14.88 -4.03
N SER A 127 9.27 -15.16 -4.82
CA SER A 127 9.33 -16.15 -5.89
C SER A 127 10.37 -15.74 -6.94
N PRO A 128 11.33 -16.62 -7.27
CA PRO A 128 12.31 -16.32 -8.32
C PRO A 128 11.68 -16.02 -9.67
N SER A 129 10.54 -16.67 -9.98
CA SER A 129 9.82 -16.48 -11.24
C SER A 129 9.14 -15.13 -11.36
N LEU A 130 8.79 -14.47 -10.24
CA LEU A 130 8.21 -13.14 -10.24
C LEU A 130 9.25 -12.06 -10.53
N ALA A 131 10.52 -12.31 -10.16
CA ALA A 131 11.65 -11.39 -10.34
C ALA A 131 11.37 -9.99 -9.79
N SER A 132 10.81 -9.91 -8.58
CA SER A 132 10.49 -8.64 -7.91
C SER A 132 11.75 -7.86 -7.59
N ASP A 133 11.80 -6.58 -8.01
CA ASP A 133 12.93 -5.67 -7.75
C ASP A 133 13.18 -5.44 -6.26
N TYR A 134 12.14 -5.55 -5.41
CA TYR A 134 12.22 -5.30 -3.97
C TYR A 134 12.23 -6.56 -3.11
N SER A 135 12.38 -7.75 -3.68
CA SER A 135 12.47 -9.00 -2.92
C SER A 135 13.57 -8.98 -1.84
N PHE A 136 14.68 -8.29 -2.11
CA PHE A 136 15.80 -8.16 -1.17
C PHE A 136 15.44 -7.50 0.16
N MET A 137 14.39 -6.68 0.21
CA MET A 137 13.91 -6.06 1.44
C MET A 137 13.36 -7.07 2.45
N LEU A 138 13.01 -8.28 1.98
CA LEU A 138 12.52 -9.37 2.82
C LEU A 138 13.61 -10.36 3.22
N TYR A 139 14.89 -10.15 2.88
CA TYR A 139 15.99 -11.05 3.23
C TYR A 139 16.30 -11.11 4.73
N TYR A 140 15.72 -10.21 5.52
CA TYR A 140 15.72 -10.30 6.97
C TYR A 140 14.87 -11.46 7.49
N ILE A 141 13.93 -11.97 6.69
CA ILE A 141 13.14 -13.15 7.02
C ILE A 141 14.03 -14.38 6.84
N ARG A 142 14.01 -15.28 7.82
CA ARG A 142 14.80 -16.52 7.76
C ARG A 142 14.49 -17.31 6.48
N ASP A 143 15.52 -17.76 5.80
CA ASP A 143 15.48 -18.53 4.55
C ASP A 143 14.91 -17.77 3.30
N ALA A 144 14.56 -16.50 3.43
CA ALA A 144 14.01 -15.71 2.32
C ALA A 144 15.00 -15.55 1.16
N GLU A 145 16.26 -15.19 1.47
CA GLU A 145 17.30 -15.03 0.45
C GLU A 145 17.64 -16.35 -0.27
N PRO A 146 17.90 -17.47 0.44
CA PRO A 146 18.10 -18.77 -0.20
C PRO A 146 16.91 -19.23 -1.06
N TYR A 147 15.68 -18.95 -0.63
CA TYR A 147 14.50 -19.24 -1.41
C TYR A 147 14.45 -18.40 -2.68
N HIS A 148 14.62 -17.08 -2.58
CA HIS A 148 14.61 -16.18 -3.74
C HIS A 148 15.73 -16.53 -4.75
N LYS A 149 16.91 -16.91 -4.27
CA LYS A 149 18.04 -17.34 -5.13
C LYS A 149 17.92 -18.77 -5.65
N SER A 150 16.77 -19.41 -5.50
CA SER A 150 16.53 -20.82 -5.91
C SER A 150 17.47 -21.84 -5.24
N GLN A 151 18.07 -21.50 -4.13
CA GLN A 151 18.92 -22.40 -3.34
C GLN A 151 18.10 -23.31 -2.42
N ARG A 152 16.83 -22.96 -2.19
CA ARG A 152 15.85 -23.74 -1.44
C ARG A 152 14.52 -23.74 -2.17
N SER A 153 13.84 -24.88 -2.18
CA SER A 153 12.54 -25.04 -2.83
C SER A 153 11.35 -24.57 -1.96
N TYR A 154 11.59 -24.15 -0.73
CA TYR A 154 10.53 -23.74 0.20
C TYR A 154 11.07 -22.77 1.25
N LEU A 155 10.21 -21.88 1.73
CA LEU A 155 10.42 -21.12 2.95
C LEU A 155 10.11 -22.05 4.13
N THR A 156 11.08 -22.28 5.00
CA THR A 156 10.81 -22.97 6.26
C THR A 156 10.16 -21.99 7.22
N CYS A 157 8.89 -22.24 7.54
CA CYS A 157 8.33 -21.73 8.77
C CYS A 157 8.46 -22.82 9.82
N ARG A 158 8.74 -22.43 11.03
CA ARG A 158 8.82 -23.38 12.15
C ARG A 158 7.44 -23.97 12.36
N ASN A 159 7.36 -25.30 12.30
CA ASN A 159 6.17 -26.05 12.61
C ASN A 159 6.08 -26.12 14.14
N ASP A 160 5.49 -25.12 14.79
CA ASP A 160 5.04 -25.30 16.15
C ASP A 160 3.56 -25.70 16.13
N GLU A 161 3.13 -26.42 17.14
CA GLU A 161 1.77 -26.98 17.24
C GLU A 161 0.66 -25.90 17.24
N SER A 162 1.02 -24.62 17.33
CA SER A 162 0.09 -23.49 17.32
C SER A 162 -0.33 -23.04 15.91
N PHE A 163 0.34 -23.53 14.88
CA PHE A 163 0.01 -23.26 13.47
C PHE A 163 -0.11 -24.56 12.68
N PRO A 164 -1.27 -25.23 12.73
CA PRO A 164 -1.52 -26.43 11.93
C PRO A 164 -1.79 -26.06 10.47
N VAL A 165 -0.81 -25.47 9.80
CA VAL A 165 -0.86 -25.34 8.35
C VAL A 165 -0.18 -26.57 7.76
N GLU A 166 -0.94 -27.43 7.12
CA GLU A 166 -0.40 -28.55 6.35
C GLU A 166 0.42 -28.01 5.18
N TRP A 167 1.72 -27.87 5.37
CA TRP A 167 2.69 -27.37 4.40
C TRP A 167 2.68 -28.13 3.07
N GLU A 168 2.22 -29.36 3.07
CA GLU A 168 2.05 -30.18 1.86
C GLU A 168 1.03 -29.57 0.88
N THR A 169 0.01 -28.88 1.39
CA THR A 169 -0.98 -28.20 0.56
C THR A 169 -0.41 -26.94 -0.11
N LEU A 170 0.52 -26.26 0.55
CA LEU A 170 1.14 -25.04 0.04
C LEU A 170 2.25 -25.29 -0.98
N LYS A 171 2.83 -26.48 -1.02
CA LYS A 171 3.76 -26.91 -2.10
C LYS A 171 3.07 -27.00 -3.45
N LYS A 172 1.74 -27.02 -3.51
CA LYS A 172 0.93 -27.16 -4.71
C LYS A 172 0.32 -25.86 -5.23
N VAL A 173 0.62 -24.73 -4.62
CA VAL A 173 0.23 -23.45 -5.20
C VAL A 173 1.15 -23.19 -6.41
N ASP A 174 0.72 -23.70 -7.52
CA ASP A 174 1.28 -23.36 -8.83
C ASP A 174 0.88 -21.89 -9.09
N PHE A 175 1.82 -21.01 -8.91
CA PHE A 175 1.71 -19.66 -9.43
C PHE A 175 1.86 -19.80 -10.94
N GLY A 176 0.77 -20.04 -11.65
CA GLY A 176 0.75 -20.31 -13.08
C GLY A 176 1.68 -19.41 -13.89
N PRO A 177 1.96 -19.77 -15.15
CA PRO A 177 2.89 -19.02 -15.97
C PRO A 177 2.47 -17.55 -15.98
N ASN A 178 3.44 -16.66 -15.71
CA ASN A 178 3.25 -15.22 -15.84
C ASN A 178 2.65 -14.96 -17.22
N GLU A 179 1.36 -14.65 -17.26
CA GLU A 179 0.79 -14.02 -18.43
C GLU A 179 1.48 -12.66 -18.56
N LYS A 180 2.48 -12.62 -19.41
CA LYS A 180 3.05 -11.38 -19.88
C LYS A 180 1.96 -10.71 -20.72
N GLY A 181 1.19 -9.85 -20.07
CA GLY A 181 0.33 -8.90 -20.74
C GLY A 181 1.04 -7.56 -20.86
#